data_65b8d357de6ef854edafce7c078e6468
#
_entry.id   65b8d357de6ef854edafce7c078e6468
#
_cell.length_a   1.000
_cell.length_b   1.000
_cell.length_c   1.000
_cell.angle_alpha   90.00
_cell.angle_beta   90.00
_cell.angle_gamma   90.00
#
_symmetry.space_group_name_H-M   'P 1'
#
loop_
_entity.id
_entity.type
_entity.pdbx_description
1 polymer ?
#
loop_
_entity_poly.entity_id
_entity_poly.type
_entity_poly.pdbx_seq_one_letter_code
_entity_poly.pdbx_strand_id
1 'polypeptide(L)'
;VPNLPLVFLPYDRDSIIAALEAKAPTPRPNAQTLDSLFQKFRMPFEAYAAAEGRAGKLRDSLEGIKRHLDSLPRNAPEYKTEYLRFSAGFDSLKALEKVRDQRQQELDKARSKLGPRIDSLRTAMRQWESTTYHGYDSLTTQLAKSRGRTPIADTTGADGRARVRLVGKPWWIYARSWDAQDPNQEWYWNVPVTGDSLVLDGRNGRRRPRY
;
A
#
# COMPACT_ATOMS: atom_id res chain seq x y z
N VAL A 1 9.32 7.35 13.37
CA VAL A 1 9.61 6.70 12.08
C VAL A 1 10.94 7.25 11.59
N PRO A 2 11.97 6.41 11.40
CA PRO A 2 13.24 6.81 10.80
C PRO A 2 13.06 7.21 9.33
N ASN A 3 13.90 8.16 8.88
CA ASN A 3 13.92 8.64 7.51
C ASN A 3 12.54 9.12 6.98
N LEU A 4 11.71 9.66 7.87
CA LEU A 4 10.42 10.23 7.50
C LEU A 4 10.62 11.61 6.89
N PRO A 5 10.23 11.86 5.63
CA PRO A 5 10.23 13.20 5.06
C PRO A 5 9.22 14.09 5.77
N LEU A 6 9.65 15.26 6.18
CA LEU A 6 8.86 16.29 6.85
C LEU A 6 8.84 17.56 6.00
N VAL A 7 7.72 18.24 5.98
CA VAL A 7 7.63 19.59 5.42
C VAL A 7 6.99 20.52 6.45
N PHE A 8 7.70 21.54 6.85
CA PHE A 8 7.20 22.58 7.72
C PHE A 8 6.56 23.66 6.85
N LEU A 9 5.26 23.83 7.01
CA LEU A 9 4.46 24.74 6.21
C LEU A 9 4.08 25.97 7.03
N PRO A 10 4.23 27.20 6.49
CA PRO A 10 3.77 28.40 7.16
C PRO A 10 2.23 28.58 7.07
N TYR A 11 1.49 27.56 6.68
CA TYR A 11 0.04 27.54 6.51
C TYR A 11 -0.53 26.16 6.81
N ASP A 12 -1.83 26.13 7.13
CA ASP A 12 -2.59 24.89 7.26
C ASP A 12 -2.95 24.34 5.88
N ARG A 13 -2.33 23.23 5.51
CA ARG A 13 -2.56 22.57 4.23
C ARG A 13 -4.00 22.06 4.09
N ASP A 14 -4.56 21.50 5.16
CA ASP A 14 -5.91 20.92 5.11
C ASP A 14 -6.99 21.98 4.92
N SER A 15 -6.84 23.15 5.54
CA SER A 15 -7.75 24.28 5.32
C SER A 15 -7.71 24.77 3.87
N ILE A 16 -6.55 24.79 3.23
CA ILE A 16 -6.43 25.17 1.81
C ILE A 16 -7.11 24.14 0.92
N ILE A 17 -6.86 22.85 1.17
CA ILE A 17 -7.48 21.75 0.43
C ILE A 17 -9.01 21.82 0.58
N ALA A 18 -9.51 21.98 1.81
CA ALA A 18 -10.94 22.09 2.07
C ALA A 18 -11.57 23.29 1.33
N ALA A 19 -10.87 24.44 1.30
CA ALA A 19 -11.33 25.61 0.57
C ALA A 19 -11.36 25.41 -0.96
N LEU A 20 -10.43 24.64 -1.52
CA LEU A 20 -10.44 24.28 -2.93
C LEU A 20 -11.54 23.25 -3.24
N GLU A 21 -11.73 22.24 -2.39
CA GLU A 21 -12.80 21.26 -2.51
C GLU A 21 -14.20 21.88 -2.44
N ALA A 22 -14.37 22.88 -1.57
CA ALA A 22 -15.64 23.63 -1.46
C ALA A 22 -16.00 24.42 -2.73
N LYS A 23 -15.00 24.74 -3.55
CA LYS A 23 -15.16 25.44 -4.84
C LYS A 23 -15.18 24.51 -6.04
N ALA A 24 -15.03 23.19 -5.82
CA ALA A 24 -15.00 22.22 -6.91
C ALA A 24 -16.32 22.23 -7.70
N PRO A 25 -16.28 22.20 -9.04
CA PRO A 25 -17.48 22.25 -9.88
C PRO A 25 -18.34 20.97 -9.76
N THR A 26 -17.73 19.88 -9.33
CA THR A 26 -18.38 18.59 -9.13
C THR A 26 -17.99 17.99 -7.79
N PRO A 27 -18.86 17.18 -7.18
CA PRO A 27 -18.52 16.50 -5.93
C PRO A 27 -17.38 15.51 -6.14
N ARG A 28 -16.59 15.31 -5.08
CA ARG A 28 -15.52 14.31 -5.09
C ARG A 28 -16.07 12.91 -5.38
N PRO A 29 -15.47 12.15 -6.32
CA PRO A 29 -15.87 10.76 -6.54
C PRO A 29 -15.74 9.95 -5.25
N ASN A 30 -16.68 9.02 -5.04
CA ASN A 30 -16.78 8.27 -3.79
C ASN A 30 -15.61 7.29 -3.60
N ALA A 31 -14.68 7.62 -2.73
CA ALA A 31 -13.54 6.79 -2.39
C ALA A 31 -13.94 5.43 -1.75
N GLN A 32 -15.05 5.39 -0.99
CA GLN A 32 -15.54 4.13 -0.38
C GLN A 32 -15.96 3.11 -1.43
N THR A 33 -16.46 3.56 -2.58
CA THR A 33 -16.76 2.67 -3.70
C THR A 33 -15.49 2.01 -4.23
N LEU A 34 -14.41 2.76 -4.36
CA LEU A 34 -13.12 2.23 -4.79
C LEU A 34 -12.55 1.24 -3.77
N ASP A 35 -12.61 1.56 -2.46
CA ASP A 35 -12.24 0.63 -1.38
C ASP A 35 -13.02 -0.69 -1.46
N SER A 36 -14.33 -0.61 -1.63
CA SER A 36 -15.19 -1.80 -1.75
C SER A 36 -14.83 -2.67 -2.95
N LEU A 37 -14.43 -2.05 -4.08
CA LEU A 37 -13.97 -2.79 -5.25
C LEU A 37 -12.62 -3.46 -5.01
N PHE A 38 -11.69 -2.78 -4.34
CA PHE A 38 -10.41 -3.38 -3.96
C PHE A 38 -10.57 -4.54 -2.99
N GLN A 39 -11.42 -4.43 -1.98
CA GLN A 39 -11.71 -5.53 -1.07
C GLN A 39 -12.26 -6.76 -1.81
N LYS A 40 -13.19 -6.54 -2.76
CA LYS A 40 -13.74 -7.63 -3.59
C LYS A 40 -12.70 -8.28 -4.50
N PHE A 41 -11.70 -7.53 -4.95
CA PHE A 41 -10.59 -8.04 -5.76
C PHE A 41 -9.55 -8.77 -4.91
N ARG A 42 -9.30 -8.31 -3.70
CA ARG A 42 -8.31 -8.85 -2.78
C ARG A 42 -8.57 -10.30 -2.41
N MET A 43 -9.82 -10.67 -2.12
CA MET A 43 -10.18 -12.03 -1.71
C MET A 43 -9.77 -13.12 -2.73
N PRO A 44 -10.15 -13.04 -4.02
CA PRO A 44 -9.71 -14.02 -5.01
C PRO A 44 -8.20 -13.99 -5.23
N PHE A 45 -7.54 -12.84 -5.12
CA PHE A 45 -6.09 -12.73 -5.20
C PHE A 45 -5.39 -13.48 -4.05
N GLU A 46 -5.82 -13.27 -2.82
CA GLU A 46 -5.27 -13.97 -1.63
C GLU A 46 -5.51 -15.47 -1.71
N ALA A 47 -6.69 -15.90 -2.17
CA ALA A 47 -7.03 -17.30 -2.35
C ALA A 47 -6.11 -17.98 -3.39
N TYR A 48 -5.84 -17.30 -4.51
CA TYR A 48 -4.88 -17.77 -5.52
C TYR A 48 -3.45 -17.83 -4.96
N ALA A 49 -2.98 -16.75 -4.35
CA ALA A 49 -1.62 -16.70 -3.78
C ALA A 49 -1.38 -17.79 -2.72
N ALA A 50 -2.38 -18.06 -1.88
CA ALA A 50 -2.31 -19.15 -0.90
C ALA A 50 -2.29 -20.55 -1.57
N ALA A 51 -3.04 -20.74 -2.65
CA ALA A 51 -3.05 -22.01 -3.39
C ALA A 51 -1.71 -22.22 -4.12
N GLU A 52 -1.18 -21.21 -4.80
CA GLU A 52 0.12 -21.24 -5.46
C GLU A 52 1.25 -21.53 -4.45
N GLY A 53 1.24 -20.83 -3.30
CA GLY A 53 2.25 -21.05 -2.26
C GLY A 53 2.23 -22.49 -1.70
N ARG A 54 1.06 -23.14 -1.59
CA ARG A 54 0.97 -24.56 -1.17
C ARG A 54 1.50 -25.51 -2.24
N ALA A 55 1.11 -25.30 -3.49
CA ALA A 55 1.60 -26.11 -4.62
C ALA A 55 3.11 -25.94 -4.80
N GLY A 56 3.64 -24.73 -4.70
CA GLY A 56 5.07 -24.45 -4.76
C GLY A 56 5.87 -25.19 -3.70
N LYS A 57 5.47 -25.06 -2.43
CA LYS A 57 6.16 -25.78 -1.32
C LYS A 57 6.19 -27.29 -1.50
N LEU A 58 5.10 -27.89 -2.00
CA LEU A 58 5.07 -29.33 -2.25
C LEU A 58 5.95 -29.70 -3.44
N ARG A 59 5.96 -28.90 -4.50
CA ARG A 59 6.85 -29.08 -5.67
C ARG A 59 8.31 -29.08 -5.26
N ASP A 60 8.73 -28.09 -4.47
CA ASP A 60 10.10 -27.99 -3.95
C ASP A 60 10.48 -29.21 -3.08
N SER A 61 9.53 -29.68 -2.24
CA SER A 61 9.72 -30.89 -1.43
C SER A 61 9.89 -32.14 -2.29
N LEU A 62 9.06 -32.30 -3.34
CA LEU A 62 9.14 -33.44 -4.26
C LEU A 62 10.42 -33.42 -5.08
N GLU A 63 10.90 -32.27 -5.47
CA GLU A 63 12.18 -32.11 -6.14
C GLU A 63 13.34 -32.57 -5.22
N GLY A 64 13.27 -32.28 -3.92
CA GLY A 64 14.19 -32.81 -2.92
C GLY A 64 14.15 -34.35 -2.83
N ILE A 65 12.95 -34.94 -2.75
CA ILE A 65 12.75 -36.39 -2.70
C ILE A 65 13.27 -37.05 -3.99
N LYS A 66 12.98 -36.44 -5.16
CA LYS A 66 13.46 -36.94 -6.45
C LYS A 66 14.99 -36.96 -6.50
N ARG A 67 15.67 -35.88 -6.10
CA ARG A 67 17.15 -35.86 -6.04
C ARG A 67 17.70 -36.95 -5.13
N HIS A 68 17.05 -37.23 -4.01
CA HIS A 68 17.44 -38.30 -3.12
C HIS A 68 17.23 -39.69 -3.78
N LEU A 69 16.08 -39.92 -4.40
CA LEU A 69 15.80 -41.14 -5.18
C LEU A 69 16.84 -41.40 -6.28
N ASP A 70 17.23 -40.35 -7.00
CA ASP A 70 18.21 -40.43 -8.10
C ASP A 70 19.62 -40.83 -7.57
N SER A 71 19.90 -40.61 -6.28
CA SER A 71 21.15 -41.00 -5.60
C SER A 71 21.13 -42.43 -5.03
N LEU A 72 19.96 -43.08 -4.88
CA LEU A 72 19.82 -44.37 -4.27
C LEU A 72 19.92 -45.50 -5.31
N PRO A 73 20.58 -46.67 -4.98
CA PRO A 73 20.48 -47.86 -5.78
C PRO A 73 19.03 -48.37 -5.83
N ARG A 74 18.54 -48.75 -7.03
CA ARG A 74 17.14 -49.19 -7.21
C ARG A 74 16.74 -50.43 -6.41
N ASN A 75 17.71 -51.25 -6.03
CA ASN A 75 17.52 -52.47 -5.21
C ASN A 75 17.58 -52.19 -3.69
N ALA A 76 17.87 -50.95 -3.28
CA ALA A 76 17.89 -50.61 -1.87
C ALA A 76 16.46 -50.57 -1.27
N PRO A 77 16.25 -51.13 -0.07
CA PRO A 77 14.93 -51.06 0.60
C PRO A 77 14.38 -49.63 0.73
N GLU A 78 15.26 -48.68 0.96
CA GLU A 78 14.94 -47.25 1.08
C GLU A 78 14.37 -46.64 -0.22
N TYR A 79 14.85 -47.12 -1.39
CA TYR A 79 14.35 -46.66 -2.69
C TYR A 79 12.84 -46.91 -2.82
N LYS A 80 12.35 -48.07 -2.44
CA LYS A 80 10.92 -48.40 -2.51
C LYS A 80 10.08 -47.46 -1.61
N THR A 81 10.57 -47.20 -0.41
CA THR A 81 9.88 -46.33 0.55
C THR A 81 9.80 -44.87 0.05
N GLU A 82 10.94 -44.35 -0.41
CA GLU A 82 10.99 -42.98 -0.95
C GLU A 82 10.21 -42.82 -2.27
N TYR A 83 10.20 -43.90 -3.11
CA TYR A 83 9.39 -43.92 -4.33
C TYR A 83 7.88 -43.86 -4.02
N LEU A 84 7.40 -44.58 -3.04
CA LEU A 84 6.00 -44.53 -2.61
C LEU A 84 5.65 -43.15 -2.06
N ARG A 85 6.55 -42.57 -1.28
CA ARG A 85 6.40 -41.21 -0.76
C ARG A 85 6.36 -40.17 -1.89
N PHE A 86 7.25 -40.27 -2.87
CA PHE A 86 7.25 -39.42 -4.06
C PHE A 86 5.94 -39.53 -4.86
N SER A 87 5.49 -40.78 -5.13
CA SER A 87 4.27 -41.06 -5.88
C SER A 87 3.02 -40.46 -5.19
N ALA A 88 2.86 -40.68 -3.89
CA ALA A 88 1.77 -40.13 -3.11
C ALA A 88 1.81 -38.56 -3.06
N GLY A 89 3.02 -38.01 -2.93
CA GLY A 89 3.22 -36.56 -2.99
C GLY A 89 2.91 -35.98 -4.36
N PHE A 90 3.24 -36.69 -5.44
CA PHE A 90 2.93 -36.27 -6.82
C PHE A 90 1.42 -36.22 -7.09
N ASP A 91 0.66 -37.20 -6.59
CA ASP A 91 -0.80 -37.17 -6.69
C ASP A 91 -1.40 -36.01 -5.88
N SER A 92 -0.83 -35.77 -4.70
CA SER A 92 -1.19 -34.60 -3.89
C SER A 92 -0.89 -33.25 -4.59
N LEU A 93 0.27 -33.20 -5.29
CA LEU A 93 0.63 -32.00 -6.08
C LEU A 93 -0.37 -31.74 -7.19
N LYS A 94 -0.77 -32.78 -7.96
CA LYS A 94 -1.81 -32.65 -8.99
C LYS A 94 -3.12 -32.11 -8.44
N ALA A 95 -3.53 -32.56 -7.24
CA ALA A 95 -4.74 -32.06 -6.58
C ALA A 95 -4.61 -30.59 -6.19
N LEU A 96 -3.44 -30.17 -5.66
CA LEU A 96 -3.17 -28.76 -5.33
C LEU A 96 -3.10 -27.88 -6.58
N GLU A 97 -2.49 -28.34 -7.66
CA GLU A 97 -2.45 -27.62 -8.93
C GLU A 97 -3.84 -27.42 -9.51
N LYS A 98 -4.72 -28.41 -9.44
CA LYS A 98 -6.12 -28.26 -9.83
C LYS A 98 -6.83 -27.18 -9.01
N VAL A 99 -6.60 -27.13 -7.70
CA VAL A 99 -7.15 -26.06 -6.84
C VAL A 99 -6.58 -24.70 -7.23
N ARG A 100 -5.26 -24.61 -7.46
CA ARG A 100 -4.60 -23.37 -7.92
C ARG A 100 -5.24 -22.85 -9.21
N ASP A 101 -5.43 -23.75 -10.21
CA ASP A 101 -6.00 -23.38 -11.50
C ASP A 101 -7.44 -22.90 -11.38
N GLN A 102 -8.23 -23.49 -10.49
CA GLN A 102 -9.58 -23.00 -10.17
C GLN A 102 -9.53 -21.58 -9.56
N ARG A 103 -8.61 -21.34 -8.61
CA ARG A 103 -8.44 -20.00 -8.00
C ARG A 103 -7.92 -18.98 -9.00
N GLN A 104 -7.05 -19.39 -9.94
CA GLN A 104 -6.62 -18.54 -11.05
C GLN A 104 -7.81 -18.09 -11.91
N GLN A 105 -8.70 -19.01 -12.28
CA GLN A 105 -9.90 -18.68 -13.05
C GLN A 105 -10.84 -17.72 -12.30
N GLU A 106 -11.00 -17.90 -10.98
CA GLU A 106 -11.78 -16.99 -10.14
C GLU A 106 -11.16 -15.59 -10.12
N LEU A 107 -9.84 -15.50 -9.98
CA LEU A 107 -9.08 -14.25 -10.02
C LEU A 107 -9.23 -13.55 -11.38
N ASP A 108 -9.13 -14.28 -12.49
CA ASP A 108 -9.27 -13.75 -13.84
C ASP A 108 -10.68 -13.21 -14.10
N LYS A 109 -11.71 -13.92 -13.62
CA LYS A 109 -13.09 -13.44 -13.65
C LYS A 109 -13.27 -12.16 -12.83
N ALA A 110 -12.67 -12.11 -11.63
CA ALA A 110 -12.70 -10.91 -10.80
C ALA A 110 -11.97 -9.74 -11.48
N ARG A 111 -10.81 -9.98 -12.07
CA ARG A 111 -10.02 -8.98 -12.83
C ARG A 111 -10.83 -8.41 -14.00
N SER A 112 -11.42 -9.27 -14.82
CA SER A 112 -12.21 -8.84 -15.97
C SER A 112 -13.45 -8.04 -15.57
N LYS A 113 -14.10 -8.39 -14.46
CA LYS A 113 -15.32 -7.73 -13.99
C LYS A 113 -15.04 -6.42 -13.25
N LEU A 114 -14.00 -6.39 -12.41
CA LEU A 114 -13.73 -5.28 -11.49
C LEU A 114 -12.70 -4.31 -12.04
N GLY A 115 -11.73 -4.78 -12.84
CA GLY A 115 -10.65 -3.97 -13.38
C GLY A 115 -11.13 -2.69 -14.08
N PRO A 116 -11.99 -2.76 -15.10
CA PRO A 116 -12.47 -1.58 -15.81
C PRO A 116 -13.18 -0.56 -14.90
N ARG A 117 -13.91 -1.05 -13.87
CA ARG A 117 -14.59 -0.18 -12.90
C ARG A 117 -13.61 0.52 -11.97
N ILE A 118 -12.58 -0.19 -11.52
CA ILE A 118 -11.49 0.37 -10.70
C ILE A 118 -10.75 1.45 -11.49
N ASP A 119 -10.38 1.16 -12.74
CA ASP A 119 -9.66 2.09 -13.60
C ASP A 119 -10.47 3.34 -13.95
N SER A 120 -11.76 3.17 -14.23
CA SER A 120 -12.68 4.29 -14.46
C SER A 120 -12.78 5.21 -13.25
N LEU A 121 -12.96 4.64 -12.04
CA LEU A 121 -13.03 5.42 -10.81
C LEU A 121 -11.69 6.11 -10.48
N ARG A 122 -10.56 5.42 -10.66
CA ARG A 122 -9.23 6.02 -10.48
C ARG A 122 -9.00 7.18 -11.45
N THR A 123 -9.43 7.04 -12.68
CA THR A 123 -9.31 8.09 -13.69
C THR A 123 -10.19 9.29 -13.32
N ALA A 124 -11.44 9.05 -12.92
CA ALA A 124 -12.33 10.10 -12.46
C ALA A 124 -11.79 10.84 -11.22
N MET A 125 -11.21 10.11 -10.26
CA MET A 125 -10.58 10.71 -9.08
C MET A 125 -9.38 11.57 -9.46
N ARG A 126 -8.47 11.08 -10.28
CA ARG A 126 -7.30 11.85 -10.75
C ARG A 126 -7.70 13.10 -11.53
N GLN A 127 -8.71 12.99 -12.38
CA GLN A 127 -9.22 14.12 -13.14
C GLN A 127 -9.86 15.15 -12.21
N TRP A 128 -10.66 14.72 -11.25
CA TRP A 128 -11.25 15.59 -10.25
C TRP A 128 -10.17 16.30 -9.41
N GLU A 129 -9.16 15.57 -8.93
CA GLU A 129 -8.04 16.14 -8.17
C GLU A 129 -7.25 17.15 -9.00
N SER A 130 -6.92 16.82 -10.25
CA SER A 130 -6.22 17.71 -11.17
C SER A 130 -6.97 19.02 -11.39
N THR A 131 -8.29 18.96 -11.56
CA THR A 131 -9.12 20.14 -11.76
C THR A 131 -9.28 20.93 -10.47
N THR A 132 -9.59 20.25 -9.37
CA THR A 132 -9.89 20.88 -8.07
C THR A 132 -8.66 21.54 -7.46
N TYR A 133 -7.49 20.90 -7.58
CA TYR A 133 -6.25 21.39 -6.96
C TYR A 133 -5.33 22.14 -7.92
N HIS A 134 -5.78 22.46 -9.12
CA HIS A 134 -4.99 23.18 -10.12
C HIS A 134 -4.36 24.48 -9.59
N GLY A 135 -5.06 25.21 -8.75
CA GLY A 135 -4.58 26.48 -8.16
C GLY A 135 -3.77 26.31 -6.86
N TYR A 136 -3.55 25.09 -6.36
CA TYR A 136 -2.94 24.83 -5.05
C TYR A 136 -1.55 25.47 -4.91
N ASP A 137 -0.66 25.23 -5.87
CA ASP A 137 0.72 25.72 -5.81
C ASP A 137 0.82 27.24 -5.87
N SER A 138 0.00 27.87 -6.72
CA SER A 138 -0.09 29.32 -6.82
C SER A 138 -0.56 29.94 -5.51
N LEU A 139 -1.64 29.38 -4.93
CA LEU A 139 -2.22 29.85 -3.69
C LEU A 139 -1.26 29.69 -2.50
N THR A 140 -0.61 28.55 -2.39
CA THR A 140 0.36 28.28 -1.31
C THR A 140 1.60 29.15 -1.43
N THR A 141 2.07 29.40 -2.65
CA THR A 141 3.19 30.32 -2.91
C THR A 141 2.84 31.75 -2.50
N GLN A 142 1.64 32.22 -2.82
CA GLN A 142 1.17 33.55 -2.42
C GLN A 142 1.06 33.66 -0.89
N LEU A 143 0.50 32.64 -0.22
CA LEU A 143 0.39 32.59 1.23
C LEU A 143 1.75 32.59 1.93
N ALA A 144 2.71 31.83 1.41
CA ALA A 144 4.07 31.79 1.93
C ALA A 144 4.75 33.17 1.80
N LYS A 145 4.63 33.81 0.62
CA LYS A 145 5.16 35.17 0.38
C LYS A 145 4.50 36.22 1.27
N SER A 146 3.19 36.21 1.42
CA SER A 146 2.47 37.18 2.26
C SER A 146 2.85 37.07 3.74
N ARG A 147 3.30 35.88 4.18
CA ARG A 147 3.80 35.65 5.54
C ARG A 147 5.30 35.86 5.69
N GLY A 148 6.03 36.19 4.62
CA GLY A 148 7.48 36.35 4.61
C GLY A 148 8.22 35.05 5.00
N ARG A 149 7.64 33.87 4.69
CA ARG A 149 8.17 32.55 5.09
C ARG A 149 8.03 31.57 3.95
N THR A 150 9.04 30.70 3.81
CA THR A 150 9.03 29.61 2.83
C THR A 150 8.86 28.27 3.53
N PRO A 151 8.22 27.28 2.90
CA PRO A 151 8.23 25.91 3.39
C PRO A 151 9.65 25.40 3.62
N ILE A 152 9.85 24.63 4.69
CA ILE A 152 11.14 24.03 5.03
C ILE A 152 10.98 22.52 4.95
N ALA A 153 11.79 21.87 4.13
CA ALA A 153 11.85 20.40 4.06
C ALA A 153 12.97 19.88 4.96
N ASP A 154 12.69 18.78 5.65
CA ASP A 154 13.66 18.06 6.47
C ASP A 154 13.30 16.56 6.48
N THR A 155 14.17 15.74 7.08
CA THR A 155 13.94 14.30 7.21
C THR A 155 14.36 13.85 8.60
N THR A 156 13.58 12.99 9.24
CA THR A 156 13.98 12.41 10.52
C THR A 156 15.23 11.55 10.37
N GLY A 157 16.12 11.61 11.35
CA GLY A 157 17.29 10.74 11.42
C GLY A 157 16.94 9.26 11.68
N ALA A 158 17.96 8.44 11.84
CA ALA A 158 17.81 7.01 12.18
C ALA A 158 17.08 6.78 13.53
N ASP A 159 17.17 7.75 14.44
CA ASP A 159 16.45 7.77 15.72
C ASP A 159 14.99 8.25 15.60
N GLY A 160 14.53 8.59 14.38
CA GLY A 160 13.19 9.09 14.11
C GLY A 160 12.97 10.55 14.55
N ARG A 161 14.03 11.32 14.80
CA ARG A 161 13.96 12.72 15.26
C ARG A 161 14.42 13.68 14.16
N ALA A 162 13.83 14.87 14.15
CA ALA A 162 14.30 16.02 13.37
C ALA A 162 14.39 17.26 14.28
N ARG A 163 15.30 18.17 13.98
CA ARG A 163 15.45 19.43 14.72
C ARG A 163 15.51 20.59 13.72
N VAL A 164 14.49 21.41 13.74
CA VAL A 164 14.35 22.52 12.79
C VAL A 164 14.14 23.83 13.55
N ARG A 165 14.86 24.87 13.14
CA ARG A 165 14.67 26.22 13.66
C ARG A 165 13.56 26.90 12.88
N LEU A 166 12.42 27.16 13.52
CA LEU A 166 11.28 27.85 12.96
C LEU A 166 11.23 29.30 13.49
N VAL A 167 11.07 30.26 12.60
CA VAL A 167 10.97 31.68 12.97
C VAL A 167 9.56 32.17 12.75
N GLY A 168 8.97 32.79 13.78
CA GLY A 168 7.59 33.25 13.77
C GLY A 168 6.57 32.10 13.86
N LYS A 169 5.30 32.43 14.05
CA LYS A 169 4.17 31.49 14.10
C LYS A 169 3.06 32.00 13.17
N PRO A 170 2.16 31.16 12.68
CA PRO A 170 2.03 29.71 12.90
C PRO A 170 2.85 28.89 11.92
N TRP A 171 3.15 27.63 12.31
CA TRP A 171 3.72 26.59 11.48
C TRP A 171 2.92 25.30 11.61
N TRP A 172 2.89 24.49 10.55
CA TRP A 172 2.34 23.12 10.52
C TRP A 172 3.41 22.15 10.07
N ILE A 173 3.39 20.94 10.61
CA ILE A 173 4.21 19.82 10.09
C ILE A 173 3.31 18.96 9.21
N TYR A 174 3.71 18.84 7.95
CA TYR A 174 3.13 17.90 7.01
C TYR A 174 4.07 16.71 6.84
N ALA A 175 3.53 15.49 6.97
CA ALA A 175 4.24 14.26 6.72
C ALA A 175 3.31 13.18 6.19
N ARG A 176 3.90 12.20 5.48
CA ARG A 176 3.23 10.98 5.03
C ARG A 176 4.13 9.79 5.23
N SER A 177 3.58 8.69 5.70
CA SER A 177 4.28 7.42 5.84
C SER A 177 3.37 6.28 5.43
N TRP A 178 3.92 5.25 4.83
CA TRP A 178 3.17 4.04 4.55
C TRP A 178 2.77 3.36 5.85
N ASP A 179 1.58 2.77 5.86
CA ASP A 179 1.17 1.93 6.96
C ASP A 179 1.87 0.56 6.81
N ALA A 180 2.69 0.20 7.80
CA ALA A 180 3.40 -1.08 7.80
C ALA A 180 2.46 -2.30 7.88
N GLN A 181 1.22 -2.12 8.34
CA GLN A 181 0.23 -3.19 8.48
C GLN A 181 -0.67 -3.34 7.25
N ASP A 182 -0.84 -2.27 6.48
CA ASP A 182 -1.67 -2.29 5.26
C ASP A 182 -1.03 -1.45 4.15
N PRO A 183 -0.48 -2.07 3.09
CA PRO A 183 0.19 -1.35 2.00
C PRO A 183 -0.76 -0.44 1.18
N ASN A 184 -2.08 -0.60 1.34
CA ASN A 184 -3.07 0.26 0.69
C ASN A 184 -3.44 1.48 1.52
N GLN A 185 -2.87 1.62 2.71
CA GLN A 185 -3.09 2.73 3.63
C GLN A 185 -1.81 3.52 3.84
N GLU A 186 -1.97 4.78 4.16
CA GLU A 186 -0.89 5.65 4.60
C GLU A 186 -1.28 6.41 5.86
N TRP A 187 -0.29 6.71 6.65
CA TRP A 187 -0.38 7.71 7.70
C TRP A 187 -0.18 9.10 7.10
N TYR A 188 -1.01 10.01 7.51
CA TYR A 188 -1.01 11.41 7.11
C TYR A 188 -1.04 12.31 8.33
N TRP A 189 -0.12 13.24 8.40
CA TRP A 189 -0.06 14.29 9.41
C TRP A 189 -0.12 15.66 8.76
N ASN A 190 -0.91 16.54 9.33
CA ASN A 190 -0.92 17.97 9.10
C ASN A 190 -1.23 18.63 10.45
N VAL A 191 -0.22 18.84 11.27
CA VAL A 191 -0.33 19.13 12.69
C VAL A 191 0.27 20.50 12.99
N PRO A 192 -0.47 21.39 13.71
CA PRO A 192 0.08 22.69 14.09
C PRO A 192 1.24 22.52 15.09
N VAL A 193 2.28 23.32 14.91
CA VAL A 193 3.40 23.40 15.84
C VAL A 193 3.05 24.36 16.97
N THR A 194 2.67 23.83 18.12
CA THR A 194 2.23 24.60 19.28
C THR A 194 3.31 24.82 20.33
N GLY A 195 4.38 24.03 20.32
CA GLY A 195 5.48 24.07 21.30
C GLY A 195 6.84 23.79 20.68
N ASP A 196 7.84 23.59 21.51
CA ASP A 196 9.21 23.32 21.10
C ASP A 196 9.46 21.85 20.75
N SER A 197 8.51 20.98 21.04
CA SER A 197 8.56 19.55 20.75
C SER A 197 7.18 19.06 20.28
N LEU A 198 7.18 18.26 19.23
CA LEU A 198 5.97 17.61 18.71
C LEU A 198 6.29 16.15 18.35
N VAL A 199 5.39 15.25 18.73
CA VAL A 199 5.47 13.82 18.39
C VAL A 199 4.42 13.53 17.32
N LEU A 200 4.84 12.97 16.19
CA LEU A 200 3.91 12.46 15.17
C LEU A 200 3.61 10.99 15.46
N ASP A 201 2.39 10.71 15.85
CA ASP A 201 1.91 9.36 16.19
C ASP A 201 0.47 9.12 15.71
N GLY A 202 -0.12 7.98 16.10
CA GLY A 202 -1.49 7.64 15.71
C GLY A 202 -2.58 8.48 16.39
N ARG A 203 -2.25 9.32 17.40
CA ARG A 203 -3.22 10.20 18.06
C ARG A 203 -3.44 11.50 17.30
N ASN A 204 -2.42 11.98 16.59
CA ASN A 204 -2.48 13.21 15.80
C ASN A 204 -2.33 12.99 14.29
N GLY A 205 -2.07 11.74 13.88
CA GLY A 205 -2.13 11.30 12.50
C GLY A 205 -3.47 10.68 12.14
N ARG A 206 -3.78 10.63 10.87
CA ARG A 206 -4.95 9.90 10.35
C ARG A 206 -4.53 8.89 9.28
N ARG A 207 -5.10 7.70 9.34
CA ARG A 207 -4.98 6.72 8.27
C ARG A 207 -5.90 7.11 7.12
N ARG A 208 -5.41 6.96 5.91
CA ARG A 208 -6.20 7.19 4.70
C ARG A 208 -5.76 6.26 3.57
N PRO A 209 -6.65 5.94 2.64
CA PRO A 209 -6.31 5.16 1.45
C PRO A 209 -5.25 5.86 0.59
N ARG A 210 -4.44 5.03 -0.09
CA ARG A 210 -3.36 5.44 -1.00
C ARG A 210 -3.80 5.30 -2.45
N TYR A 211 -4.71 6.07 -2.96
CA TYR A 211 -5.04 6.04 -4.39
C TYR A 211 -4.93 7.39 -5.05
#